data_0666440a86f5a3f89084bdc6d39b6c21
#
_entry.id   0666440a86f5a3f89084bdc6d39b6c21
#
_cell.length_a   1.000
_cell.length_b   1.000
_cell.length_c   1.000
_cell.angle_alpha   90.00
_cell.angle_beta   90.00
_cell.angle_gamma   90.00
#
_symmetry.space_group_name_H-M   'P 1'
#
loop_
_entity.id
_entity.type
_entity.pdbx_description
1 polymer ?
#
loop_
_entity_poly.entity_id
_entity_poly.type
_entity_poly.pdbx_seq_one_letter_code
_entity_poly.pdbx_strand_id
1 'polypeptide(L)'
;MPKTILFFCTANYYRSRYSELLFNHYAGECGLNWRADSRGILASQHNNPGPIYSVVTDRLEYLGIRTGNDHRYPLQMAEKDLEKADLTIALKQAEHFEMMKQLFPDWAERITYWHIHDIDVEPPEIALPKIDIEILKLVHTLGCDQPR
;
A
#
# COMPACT_ATOMS: atom_id res chain seq x y z
N MET A 1 13.19 -12.60 11.80
CA MET A 1 12.48 -12.27 10.55
C MET A 1 11.33 -11.32 10.87
N PRO A 2 11.22 -10.20 10.19
CA PRO A 2 10.07 -9.33 10.42
C PRO A 2 8.77 -9.94 9.91
N LYS A 3 7.68 -9.57 10.55
CA LYS A 3 6.36 -9.85 10.01
C LYS A 3 6.11 -8.94 8.81
N THR A 4 5.27 -9.37 7.89
CA THR A 4 5.08 -8.67 6.62
C THR A 4 3.66 -8.24 6.41
N ILE A 5 3.52 -7.04 5.84
CA ILE A 5 2.25 -6.51 5.38
C ILE A 5 2.30 -6.38 3.86
N LEU A 6 1.25 -6.84 3.21
CA LEU A 6 1.07 -6.63 1.78
C LEU A 6 -0.05 -5.61 1.57
N PHE A 7 0.29 -4.47 0.97
CA PHE A 7 -0.70 -3.53 0.49
C PHE A 7 -0.95 -3.78 -0.99
N PHE A 8 -2.19 -3.74 -1.45
CA PHE A 8 -2.41 -3.81 -2.88
C PHE A 8 -3.52 -2.87 -3.34
N CYS A 9 -3.37 -2.41 -4.57
CA CYS A 9 -4.37 -1.65 -5.31
C CYS A 9 -4.42 -2.23 -6.73
N THR A 10 -4.96 -1.49 -7.69
CA THR A 10 -5.12 -2.02 -9.04
C THR A 10 -3.80 -2.08 -9.80
N ALA A 11 -3.09 -0.96 -9.92
CA ALA A 11 -1.91 -0.85 -10.79
C ALA A 11 -0.56 -0.90 -10.07
N ASN A 12 -0.54 -0.83 -8.75
CA ASN A 12 0.69 -0.75 -7.95
C ASN A 12 1.57 0.43 -8.34
N TYR A 13 0.95 1.56 -8.60
CA TYR A 13 1.63 2.75 -9.08
C TYR A 13 1.44 3.94 -8.13
N TYR A 14 0.32 3.98 -7.42
CA TYR A 14 -0.13 5.11 -6.63
C TYR A 14 -0.44 4.73 -5.18
N ARG A 15 -1.68 4.30 -4.88
CA ARG A 15 -2.16 4.10 -3.50
C ARG A 15 -1.34 3.07 -2.70
N SER A 16 -1.08 1.90 -3.28
CA SER A 16 -0.36 0.85 -2.56
C SER A 16 1.12 1.18 -2.39
N ARG A 17 1.73 1.87 -3.35
CA ARG A 17 3.11 2.31 -3.24
C ARG A 17 3.29 3.35 -2.13
N TYR A 18 2.37 4.32 -2.08
CA TYR A 18 2.40 5.31 -1.01
C TYR A 18 2.25 4.65 0.36
N SER A 19 1.31 3.71 0.49
CA SER A 19 1.08 3.00 1.75
C SER A 19 2.31 2.22 2.19
N GLU A 20 2.94 1.50 1.27
CA GLU A 20 4.16 0.73 1.53
C GLU A 20 5.28 1.62 2.06
N LEU A 21 5.57 2.69 1.35
CA LEU A 21 6.70 3.56 1.68
C LEU A 21 6.45 4.31 2.98
N LEU A 22 5.23 4.79 3.19
CA LEU A 22 4.87 5.50 4.41
C LEU A 22 4.92 4.56 5.62
N PHE A 23 4.36 3.35 5.48
CA PHE A 23 4.39 2.37 6.56
C PHE A 23 5.83 2.05 6.98
N ASN A 24 6.68 1.77 5.99
CA ASN A 24 8.08 1.41 6.27
C ASN A 24 8.84 2.53 6.97
N HIS A 25 8.52 3.78 6.63
CA HIS A 25 9.11 4.92 7.32
C HIS A 25 8.74 4.93 8.80
N TYR A 26 7.45 4.85 9.12
CA TYR A 26 7.00 4.89 10.51
C TYR A 26 7.42 3.64 11.28
N ALA A 27 7.38 2.48 10.66
CA ALA A 27 7.85 1.24 11.29
C ALA A 27 9.32 1.34 11.68
N GLY A 28 10.14 1.93 10.80
CA GLY A 28 11.55 2.18 11.08
C GLY A 28 11.75 3.15 12.23
N GLU A 29 11.00 4.25 12.26
CA GLU A 29 11.07 5.25 13.32
C GLU A 29 10.69 4.68 14.69
N CYS A 30 9.75 3.76 14.73
CA CYS A 30 9.26 3.14 15.97
C CYS A 30 10.02 1.88 16.36
N GLY A 31 10.89 1.38 15.50
CA GLY A 31 11.56 0.09 15.73
C GLY A 31 10.61 -1.10 15.66
N LEU A 32 9.53 -1.02 14.90
CA LEU A 32 8.62 -2.16 14.72
C LEU A 32 9.27 -3.27 13.89
N ASN A 33 9.05 -4.51 14.31
CA ASN A 33 9.53 -5.67 13.57
C ASN A 33 8.51 -6.09 12.50
N TRP A 34 8.11 -5.13 11.66
CA TRP A 34 7.18 -5.30 10.57
C TRP A 34 7.73 -4.64 9.31
N ARG A 35 7.45 -5.22 8.17
CA ARG A 35 7.88 -4.64 6.89
C ARG A 35 6.75 -4.75 5.88
N ALA A 36 6.55 -3.68 5.11
CA ALA A 36 5.52 -3.63 4.09
C ALA A 36 6.11 -3.83 2.69
N ASP A 37 5.33 -4.48 1.85
CA ASP A 37 5.54 -4.56 0.41
C ASP A 37 4.20 -4.26 -0.25
N SER A 38 4.18 -4.14 -1.57
CA SER A 38 2.95 -3.86 -2.29
C SER A 38 2.92 -4.54 -3.66
N ARG A 39 1.70 -4.75 -4.15
CA ARG A 39 1.45 -5.35 -5.47
C ARG A 39 0.23 -4.69 -6.11
N GLY A 40 0.03 -4.93 -7.39
CA GLY A 40 -1.18 -4.53 -8.10
C GLY A 40 -1.93 -5.75 -8.58
N ILE A 41 -3.22 -5.81 -8.28
CA ILE A 41 -4.03 -6.97 -8.66
C ILE A 41 -4.19 -7.08 -10.19
N LEU A 42 -4.05 -5.94 -10.89
CA LEU A 42 -4.05 -5.88 -12.36
C LEU A 42 -2.84 -5.11 -12.90
N ALA A 43 -1.72 -5.11 -12.17
CA ALA A 43 -0.55 -4.33 -12.56
C ALA A 43 -0.03 -4.71 -13.96
N SER A 44 -0.08 -5.99 -14.32
CA SER A 44 0.36 -6.46 -15.63
C SER A 44 -0.47 -5.92 -16.78
N GLN A 45 -1.67 -5.40 -16.51
CA GLN A 45 -2.57 -4.83 -17.51
C GLN A 45 -2.43 -3.31 -17.65
N HIS A 46 -1.58 -2.69 -16.85
CA HIS A 46 -1.37 -1.25 -16.84
C HIS A 46 0.04 -0.91 -17.33
N ASN A 47 0.15 0.19 -18.06
CA ASN A 47 1.42 0.66 -18.59
C ASN A 47 1.58 2.13 -18.24
N ASN A 48 1.84 2.40 -16.97
CA ASN A 48 2.04 3.75 -16.47
C ASN A 48 3.47 4.23 -16.74
N PRO A 49 3.68 5.55 -16.92
CA PRO A 49 5.02 6.08 -17.16
C PRO A 49 5.88 6.00 -15.90
N GLY A 50 7.05 5.37 -16.02
CA GLY A 50 8.02 5.27 -14.93
C GLY A 50 7.64 4.27 -13.84
N PRO A 51 8.50 4.17 -12.82
CA PRO A 51 8.34 3.13 -11.78
C PRO A 51 7.28 3.45 -10.73
N ILE A 52 7.01 4.74 -10.49
CA ILE A 52 6.10 5.17 -9.44
C ILE A 52 5.49 6.52 -9.83
N TYR A 53 4.24 6.75 -9.43
CA TYR A 53 3.58 8.02 -9.69
C TYR A 53 4.32 9.15 -8.94
N SER A 54 4.71 10.20 -9.67
CA SER A 54 5.51 11.29 -9.11
C SER A 54 4.83 11.98 -7.93
N VAL A 55 3.49 11.99 -7.91
CA VAL A 55 2.73 12.58 -6.79
C VAL A 55 3.04 11.87 -5.48
N VAL A 56 3.32 10.57 -5.51
CA VAL A 56 3.70 9.78 -4.32
C VAL A 56 5.02 10.27 -3.77
N THR A 57 6.04 10.33 -4.62
CA THR A 57 7.39 10.77 -4.20
C THR A 57 7.40 12.23 -3.78
N ASP A 58 6.64 13.08 -4.48
CA ASP A 58 6.54 14.50 -4.13
C ASP A 58 5.94 14.70 -2.74
N ARG A 59 4.88 13.95 -2.42
CA ARG A 59 4.27 14.05 -1.10
C ARG A 59 5.18 13.54 0.01
N LEU A 60 5.87 12.41 -0.23
CA LEU A 60 6.81 11.88 0.75
C LEU A 60 7.94 12.86 1.01
N GLU A 61 8.45 13.51 -0.03
CA GLU A 61 9.47 14.54 0.11
C GLU A 61 8.93 15.74 0.91
N TYR A 62 7.70 16.16 0.62
CA TYR A 62 7.02 17.24 1.35
C TYR A 62 6.93 16.91 2.85
N LEU A 63 6.68 15.65 3.20
CA LEU A 63 6.61 15.19 4.59
C LEU A 63 7.99 14.97 5.22
N GLY A 64 9.06 15.19 4.46
CA GLY A 64 10.43 14.96 4.96
C GLY A 64 10.83 13.51 5.01
N ILE A 65 10.14 12.65 4.27
CA ILE A 65 10.40 11.21 4.26
C ILE A 65 11.29 10.87 3.07
N ARG A 66 12.46 10.31 3.36
CA ARG A 66 13.42 9.93 2.33
C ARG A 66 13.22 8.47 1.92
N THR A 67 13.04 8.25 0.63
CA THR A 67 12.84 6.91 0.07
C THR A 67 13.85 6.57 -1.01
N GLY A 68 14.81 7.47 -1.27
CA GLY A 68 15.80 7.30 -2.35
C GLY A 68 15.20 7.63 -3.71
N ASN A 69 16.01 7.45 -4.75
CA ASN A 69 15.63 7.77 -6.13
C ASN A 69 15.47 6.53 -7.00
N ASP A 70 15.74 5.36 -6.45
CA ASP A 70 15.75 4.09 -7.19
C ASP A 70 14.55 3.25 -6.79
N HIS A 71 13.40 3.58 -7.38
CA HIS A 71 12.17 2.87 -7.10
C HIS A 71 11.94 1.75 -8.11
N ARG A 72 11.51 0.59 -7.62
CA ARG A 72 11.13 -0.51 -8.49
C ARG A 72 9.86 -0.20 -9.26
N TYR A 73 9.67 -0.90 -10.37
CA TYR A 73 8.44 -0.81 -11.16
C TYR A 73 7.29 -1.59 -10.49
N PRO A 74 6.04 -1.31 -10.89
CA PRO A 74 4.88 -2.05 -10.39
C PRO A 74 5.03 -3.55 -10.57
N LEU A 75 4.51 -4.32 -9.62
CA LEU A 75 4.57 -5.77 -9.64
C LEU A 75 3.17 -6.35 -9.59
N GLN A 76 2.91 -7.33 -10.45
CA GLN A 76 1.65 -8.06 -10.49
C GLN A 76 1.54 -8.95 -9.25
N MET A 77 0.38 -8.91 -8.58
CA MET A 77 0.10 -9.78 -7.45
C MET A 77 -0.07 -11.23 -7.90
N ALA A 78 0.53 -12.13 -7.14
CA ALA A 78 0.39 -13.57 -7.32
C ALA A 78 -0.07 -14.17 -5.99
N GLU A 79 -0.60 -15.39 -6.03
CA GLU A 79 -1.08 -16.06 -4.81
C GLU A 79 0.02 -16.20 -3.76
N LYS A 80 1.25 -16.45 -4.19
CA LYS A 80 2.39 -16.55 -3.26
C LYS A 80 2.60 -15.29 -2.44
N ASP A 81 2.26 -14.12 -2.98
CA ASP A 81 2.37 -12.87 -2.23
C ASP A 81 1.36 -12.85 -1.08
N LEU A 82 0.16 -13.34 -1.33
CA LEU A 82 -0.89 -13.45 -0.31
C LEU A 82 -0.50 -14.48 0.76
N GLU A 83 0.08 -15.60 0.35
CA GLU A 83 0.50 -16.65 1.27
C GLU A 83 1.62 -16.21 2.22
N LYS A 84 2.53 -15.38 1.74
CA LYS A 84 3.69 -14.92 2.53
C LYS A 84 3.33 -13.84 3.53
N ALA A 85 2.29 -13.06 3.26
CA ALA A 85 1.97 -11.89 4.08
C ALA A 85 1.30 -12.32 5.38
N ASP A 86 1.72 -11.69 6.49
CA ASP A 86 1.05 -11.88 7.79
C ASP A 86 -0.23 -11.06 7.85
N LEU A 87 -0.28 -9.97 7.11
CA LEU A 87 -1.46 -9.11 7.02
C LEU A 87 -1.55 -8.57 5.59
N THR A 88 -2.73 -8.65 4.99
CA THR A 88 -2.96 -8.12 3.65
C THR A 88 -4.04 -7.06 3.68
N ILE A 89 -3.76 -5.93 3.06
CA ILE A 89 -4.66 -4.77 3.04
C ILE A 89 -4.89 -4.31 1.60
N ALA A 90 -6.16 -4.32 1.18
CA ALA A 90 -6.58 -3.76 -0.10
C ALA A 90 -7.04 -2.32 0.11
N LEU A 91 -6.69 -1.44 -0.80
CA LEU A 91 -6.87 -0.01 -0.61
C LEU A 91 -8.31 0.48 -0.79
N LYS A 92 -9.17 -0.29 -1.47
CA LYS A 92 -10.57 0.12 -1.64
C LYS A 92 -11.48 -1.10 -1.82
N GLN A 93 -12.32 -1.35 -0.82
CA GLN A 93 -13.24 -2.50 -0.84
C GLN A 93 -14.16 -2.48 -2.07
N ALA A 94 -14.78 -1.35 -2.37
CA ALA A 94 -15.72 -1.23 -3.48
C ALA A 94 -15.11 -1.54 -4.85
N GLU A 95 -13.79 -1.38 -4.97
CA GLU A 95 -13.06 -1.65 -6.21
C GLU A 95 -12.43 -3.04 -6.20
N HIS A 96 -11.79 -3.40 -5.10
CA HIS A 96 -10.89 -4.55 -5.04
C HIS A 96 -11.56 -5.85 -4.61
N PHE A 97 -12.69 -5.79 -3.90
CA PHE A 97 -13.35 -7.01 -3.43
C PHE A 97 -13.81 -7.90 -4.60
N GLU A 98 -14.46 -7.33 -5.60
CA GLU A 98 -14.91 -8.10 -6.77
C GLU A 98 -13.73 -8.63 -7.58
N MET A 99 -12.67 -7.85 -7.73
CA MET A 99 -11.46 -8.32 -8.40
C MET A 99 -10.86 -9.52 -7.66
N MET A 100 -10.84 -9.48 -6.34
CA MET A 100 -10.34 -10.58 -5.52
C MET A 100 -11.22 -11.82 -5.67
N LYS A 101 -12.53 -11.66 -5.71
CA LYS A 101 -13.45 -12.80 -5.88
C LYS A 101 -13.24 -13.49 -7.22
N GLN A 102 -12.90 -12.72 -8.26
CA GLN A 102 -12.66 -13.28 -9.58
C GLN A 102 -11.29 -13.93 -9.73
N LEU A 103 -10.25 -13.32 -9.17
CA LEU A 103 -8.87 -13.73 -9.39
C LEU A 103 -8.29 -14.58 -8.26
N PHE A 104 -8.69 -14.31 -7.01
CA PHE A 104 -8.19 -15.00 -5.83
C PHE A 104 -9.34 -15.29 -4.86
N PRO A 105 -10.34 -16.09 -5.29
CA PRO A 105 -11.58 -16.26 -4.52
C PRO A 105 -11.37 -16.81 -3.11
N ASP A 106 -10.36 -17.65 -2.93
CA ASP A 106 -10.09 -18.24 -1.60
C ASP A 106 -9.56 -17.20 -0.60
N TRP A 107 -9.15 -16.03 -1.09
CA TRP A 107 -8.55 -14.98 -0.26
C TRP A 107 -9.45 -13.77 -0.05
N ALA A 108 -10.49 -13.61 -0.88
CA ALA A 108 -11.29 -12.38 -0.90
C ALA A 108 -11.85 -11.98 0.46
N GLU A 109 -12.24 -12.94 1.30
CA GLU A 109 -12.82 -12.66 2.63
C GLU A 109 -11.81 -12.78 3.77
N ARG A 110 -10.54 -12.99 3.45
CA ARG A 110 -9.48 -13.21 4.43
C ARG A 110 -8.53 -12.01 4.56
N ILE A 111 -8.85 -10.89 3.93
CA ILE A 111 -8.00 -9.70 3.93
C ILE A 111 -8.75 -8.50 4.48
N THR A 112 -8.03 -7.46 4.84
CA THR A 112 -8.59 -6.21 5.33
C THR A 112 -8.78 -5.25 4.16
N TYR A 113 -9.93 -4.58 4.12
CA TYR A 113 -10.23 -3.60 3.06
C TYR A 113 -10.33 -2.21 3.67
N TRP A 114 -9.56 -1.27 3.09
CA TRP A 114 -9.69 0.15 3.37
C TRP A 114 -10.64 0.79 2.37
N HIS A 115 -10.80 2.10 2.45
CA HIS A 115 -11.71 2.83 1.58
C HIS A 115 -11.03 4.11 1.07
N ILE A 116 -10.06 3.93 0.18
CA ILE A 116 -9.29 5.04 -0.41
C ILE A 116 -9.57 5.08 -1.91
N HIS A 117 -10.13 6.17 -2.38
CA HIS A 117 -10.45 6.35 -3.78
C HIS A 117 -9.21 6.51 -4.65
N ASP A 118 -9.31 6.07 -5.91
CA ASP A 118 -8.29 6.33 -6.91
C ASP A 118 -8.43 7.76 -7.44
N ILE A 119 -7.46 8.19 -8.24
CA ILE A 119 -7.37 9.56 -8.74
C ILE A 119 -8.57 9.96 -9.61
N ASP A 120 -9.24 8.99 -10.24
CA ASP A 120 -10.43 9.24 -11.06
C ASP A 120 -11.65 9.66 -10.23
N VAL A 121 -11.64 9.40 -8.93
CA VAL A 121 -12.75 9.73 -8.01
C VAL A 121 -12.38 10.86 -7.08
N GLU A 122 -11.12 10.90 -6.60
CA GLU A 122 -10.70 11.84 -5.57
C GLU A 122 -9.26 12.28 -5.83
N PRO A 123 -8.94 13.59 -5.74
CA PRO A 123 -7.58 14.04 -5.99
C PRO A 123 -6.62 13.60 -4.88
N PRO A 124 -5.31 13.50 -5.18
CA PRO A 124 -4.31 13.10 -4.20
C PRO A 124 -4.27 13.96 -2.93
N GLU A 125 -4.56 15.25 -3.04
CA GLU A 125 -4.56 16.18 -1.90
C GLU A 125 -5.58 15.76 -0.84
N ILE A 126 -6.59 14.98 -1.23
CA ILE A 126 -7.62 14.46 -0.31
C ILE A 126 -7.38 13.00 0.01
N ALA A 127 -7.06 12.19 -0.99
CA ALA A 127 -6.89 10.74 -0.81
C ALA A 127 -5.66 10.37 0.03
N LEU A 128 -4.50 10.99 -0.23
CA LEU A 128 -3.27 10.63 0.46
C LEU A 128 -3.30 10.93 1.96
N PRO A 129 -3.85 12.08 2.43
CA PRO A 129 -4.01 12.28 3.88
C PRO A 129 -4.88 11.22 4.55
N LYS A 130 -5.84 10.63 3.84
CA LYS A 130 -6.63 9.52 4.39
C LYS A 130 -5.78 8.28 4.60
N ILE A 131 -4.85 8.01 3.69
CA ILE A 131 -3.88 6.92 3.86
C ILE A 131 -3.00 7.21 5.07
N ASP A 132 -2.55 8.46 5.25
CA ASP A 132 -1.73 8.84 6.41
C ASP A 132 -2.43 8.43 7.71
N ILE A 133 -3.72 8.73 7.82
CA ILE A 133 -4.52 8.41 9.01
C ILE A 133 -4.58 6.89 9.23
N GLU A 134 -4.86 6.15 8.17
CA GLU A 134 -4.96 4.69 8.27
C GLU A 134 -3.61 4.04 8.61
N ILE A 135 -2.52 4.55 8.06
CA ILE A 135 -1.17 4.05 8.36
C ILE A 135 -0.81 4.34 9.81
N LEU A 136 -1.11 5.55 10.32
CA LEU A 136 -0.81 5.89 11.72
C LEU A 136 -1.60 5.00 12.68
N LYS A 137 -2.88 4.73 12.39
CA LYS A 137 -3.67 3.80 13.18
C LYS A 137 -3.08 2.40 13.16
N LEU A 138 -2.62 1.96 11.99
CA LEU A 138 -2.07 0.62 11.80
C LEU A 138 -0.77 0.45 12.60
N VAL A 139 0.18 1.38 12.49
CA VAL A 139 1.45 1.28 13.22
C VAL A 139 1.21 1.32 14.72
N HIS A 140 0.23 2.12 15.18
CA HIS A 140 -0.14 2.15 16.60
C HIS A 140 -0.69 0.78 17.04
N THR A 141 -1.60 0.20 16.26
CA THR A 141 -2.16 -1.13 16.54
C THR A 141 -1.08 -2.21 16.61
N LEU A 142 -0.04 -2.09 15.78
CA LEU A 142 1.04 -3.08 15.74
C LEU A 142 2.12 -2.87 16.80
N GLY A 143 2.02 -1.83 17.63
CA GLY A 143 2.89 -1.64 18.76
C GLY A 143 3.66 -0.33 18.82
N CYS A 144 3.45 0.59 17.89
CA CYS A 144 4.11 1.90 17.91
C CYS A 144 3.24 2.89 18.68
N ASP A 145 3.66 3.27 19.90
CA ASP A 145 2.87 4.16 20.73
C ASP A 145 2.94 5.62 20.29
N GLN A 146 4.06 6.04 19.70
CA GLN A 146 4.28 7.44 19.31
C GLN A 146 4.98 7.49 17.95
N PRO A 147 4.23 7.29 16.86
CA PRO A 147 4.82 7.43 15.53
C PRO A 147 5.24 8.88 15.28
N ARG A 148 6.41 9.04 14.65
CA ARG A 148 6.99 10.36 14.40
C ARG A 148 6.97 10.73 12.93
#